data_357d9b86223327d0bc920be3356078b0
#
_entry.id   357d9b86223327d0bc920be3356078b0
#
_cell.length_a   1.000
_cell.length_b   1.000
_cell.length_c   1.000
_cell.angle_alpha   90.00
_cell.angle_beta   90.00
_cell.angle_gamma   90.00
#
_symmetry.space_group_name_H-M   'P 1'
#
loop_
_entity.id
_entity.type
_entity.pdbx_description
1 polymer ?
#
loop_
_entity_poly.entity_id
_entity_poly.type
_entity_poly.pdbx_seq_one_letter_code
_entity_poly.pdbx_strand_id
1 'polypeptide(L)'
;TDDVKAFIMKCLDSDQKAPRKQQHTAHKIYTRLVAECGFDGCEASVRRTVAELKGKVSNVFVPLSYDPAEAVQVDWGEATVILGGIRQKIQIWCMRECHSGDIFVSAFYRQNEESFLEGIVKGLEHFGGTPQKIIFDNARVAVKEGFGCHAKATDKYLSLSAHYSFKPVFCNPAQGHEKGLVEGLVGLVRRNFF
;
A
#
# COMPACT_ATOMS: atom_id res chain seq x y z
N THR A 1 2.22 -35.50 -15.36
CA THR A 1 3.34 -36.05 -16.17
C THR A 1 4.54 -35.14 -15.96
N ASP A 2 5.74 -35.72 -15.91
CA ASP A 2 6.98 -35.00 -15.59
C ASP A 2 7.30 -33.93 -16.65
N ASP A 3 6.95 -34.16 -17.90
CA ASP A 3 7.15 -33.22 -19.00
C ASP A 3 6.38 -31.89 -18.79
N VAL A 4 5.15 -31.98 -18.26
CA VAL A 4 4.34 -30.78 -17.94
C VAL A 4 4.98 -29.97 -16.81
N LYS A 5 5.48 -30.66 -15.78
CA LYS A 5 6.21 -29.99 -14.69
C LYS A 5 7.49 -29.33 -15.17
N ALA A 6 8.26 -30.02 -16.02
CA ALA A 6 9.48 -29.48 -16.60
C ALA A 6 9.21 -28.22 -17.44
N PHE A 7 8.16 -28.21 -18.26
CA PHE A 7 7.76 -27.05 -19.03
C PHE A 7 7.35 -25.88 -18.12
N ILE A 8 6.54 -26.14 -17.08
CA ILE A 8 6.12 -25.12 -16.12
C ILE A 8 7.35 -24.52 -15.40
N MET A 9 8.29 -25.37 -14.95
CA MET A 9 9.53 -24.90 -14.30
C MET A 9 10.32 -23.98 -15.24
N LYS A 10 10.50 -24.35 -16.52
CA LYS A 10 11.17 -23.51 -17.52
C LYS A 10 10.52 -22.13 -17.67
N CYS A 11 9.17 -22.07 -17.66
CA CYS A 11 8.47 -20.81 -17.69
C CYS A 11 8.72 -19.99 -16.41
N LEU A 12 8.68 -20.62 -15.23
CA LEU A 12 8.91 -19.96 -13.94
C LEU A 12 10.34 -19.46 -13.78
N ASP A 13 11.33 -20.20 -14.29
CA ASP A 13 12.73 -19.78 -14.27
C ASP A 13 12.97 -18.56 -15.15
N SER A 14 12.30 -18.50 -16.33
CA SER A 14 12.35 -17.31 -17.17
C SER A 14 11.71 -16.09 -16.51
N ASP A 15 10.69 -16.29 -15.68
CA ASP A 15 9.99 -15.25 -14.93
C ASP A 15 10.84 -14.60 -13.85
N GLN A 16 11.83 -15.31 -13.29
CA GLN A 16 12.72 -14.75 -12.27
C GLN A 16 13.53 -13.54 -12.79
N LYS A 17 13.81 -13.52 -14.10
CA LYS A 17 14.54 -12.43 -14.76
C LYS A 17 13.63 -11.36 -15.37
N ALA A 18 12.31 -11.59 -15.40
CA ALA A 18 11.33 -10.72 -16.01
C ALA A 18 10.70 -9.75 -14.99
N PRO A 19 10.38 -8.50 -15.38
CA PRO A 19 9.62 -7.59 -14.54
C PRO A 19 8.30 -8.22 -14.11
N ARG A 20 7.85 -7.99 -12.87
CA ARG A 20 6.65 -8.62 -12.27
C ARG A 20 5.40 -8.56 -13.15
N LYS A 21 5.22 -7.46 -13.90
CA LYS A 21 4.08 -7.26 -14.81
C LYS A 21 4.17 -8.09 -16.10
N GLN A 22 5.33 -8.67 -16.41
CA GLN A 22 5.59 -9.47 -17.61
C GLN A 22 5.73 -10.96 -17.30
N GLN A 23 5.65 -11.37 -16.04
CA GLN A 23 5.71 -12.76 -15.62
C GLN A 23 4.47 -13.54 -16.07
N HIS A 24 4.66 -14.83 -16.37
CA HIS A 24 3.58 -15.69 -16.81
C HIS A 24 2.52 -15.87 -15.74
N THR A 25 1.25 -15.67 -16.12
CA THR A 25 0.12 -16.13 -15.33
C THR A 25 -0.07 -17.64 -15.53
N ALA A 26 -0.73 -18.33 -14.60
CA ALA A 26 -1.04 -19.75 -14.75
C ALA A 26 -1.87 -20.02 -16.03
N HIS A 27 -2.78 -19.10 -16.39
CA HIS A 27 -3.53 -19.15 -17.64
C HIS A 27 -2.61 -19.05 -18.86
N LYS A 28 -1.64 -18.15 -18.86
CA LYS A 28 -0.67 -18.02 -19.97
C LYS A 28 0.19 -19.27 -20.12
N ILE A 29 0.62 -19.88 -19.00
CA ILE A 29 1.37 -21.15 -19.02
C ILE A 29 0.49 -22.27 -19.60
N TYR A 30 -0.80 -22.36 -19.21
CA TYR A 30 -1.73 -23.32 -19.76
C TYR A 30 -1.89 -23.14 -21.28
N THR A 31 -2.14 -21.91 -21.75
CA THR A 31 -2.28 -21.61 -23.18
C THR A 31 -1.04 -22.03 -23.98
N ARG A 32 0.15 -21.80 -23.42
CA ARG A 32 1.41 -22.23 -24.05
C ARG A 32 1.59 -23.75 -24.04
N LEU A 33 1.22 -24.44 -22.96
CA LEU A 33 1.23 -25.90 -22.89
C LEU A 33 0.36 -26.53 -23.95
N VAL A 34 -0.85 -25.99 -24.16
CA VAL A 34 -1.75 -26.46 -25.22
C VAL A 34 -1.13 -26.22 -26.60
N ALA A 35 -0.62 -25.01 -26.85
CA ALA A 35 -0.09 -24.63 -28.16
C ALA A 35 1.24 -25.29 -28.52
N GLU A 36 2.18 -25.39 -27.54
CA GLU A 36 3.55 -25.83 -27.78
C GLU A 36 3.76 -27.33 -27.50
N CYS A 37 2.96 -27.93 -26.61
CA CYS A 37 3.12 -29.33 -26.19
C CYS A 37 1.89 -30.19 -26.45
N GLY A 38 0.81 -29.66 -27.05
CA GLY A 38 -0.42 -30.43 -27.33
C GLY A 38 -1.11 -30.92 -26.04
N PHE A 39 -1.02 -30.19 -24.95
CA PHE A 39 -1.57 -30.57 -23.65
C PHE A 39 -3.11 -30.61 -23.72
N ASP A 40 -3.71 -31.76 -23.39
CA ASP A 40 -5.16 -32.02 -23.41
C ASP A 40 -5.84 -31.95 -22.04
N GLY A 41 -5.06 -31.65 -20.95
CA GLY A 41 -5.56 -31.55 -19.60
C GLY A 41 -6.27 -30.22 -19.31
N CYS A 42 -6.93 -30.14 -18.16
CA CYS A 42 -7.65 -28.93 -17.76
C CYS A 42 -6.74 -27.85 -17.16
N GLU A 43 -7.12 -26.58 -17.32
CA GLU A 43 -6.41 -25.42 -16.76
C GLU A 43 -6.25 -25.50 -15.23
N ALA A 44 -7.25 -26.07 -14.52
CA ALA A 44 -7.21 -26.22 -13.07
C ALA A 44 -6.04 -27.07 -12.58
N SER A 45 -5.67 -28.12 -13.34
CA SER A 45 -4.51 -28.96 -13.02
C SER A 45 -3.20 -28.17 -13.16
N VAL A 46 -3.07 -27.37 -14.23
CA VAL A 46 -1.91 -26.49 -14.43
C VAL A 46 -1.81 -25.45 -13.34
N ARG A 47 -2.91 -24.82 -12.97
CA ARG A 47 -2.94 -23.83 -11.85
C ARG A 47 -2.46 -24.46 -10.54
N ARG A 48 -2.89 -25.70 -10.23
CA ARG A 48 -2.44 -26.42 -9.04
C ARG A 48 -0.94 -26.67 -9.09
N THR A 49 -0.44 -27.21 -10.20
CA THR A 49 1.00 -27.48 -10.36
C THR A 49 1.83 -26.20 -10.32
N VAL A 50 1.39 -25.12 -10.93
CA VAL A 50 2.06 -23.80 -10.83
C VAL A 50 2.11 -23.32 -9.38
N ALA A 51 1.02 -23.48 -8.62
CA ALA A 51 0.97 -23.10 -7.21
C ALA A 51 1.90 -23.97 -6.35
N GLU A 52 1.99 -25.27 -6.63
CA GLU A 52 2.91 -26.20 -5.96
C GLU A 52 4.37 -25.85 -6.26
N LEU A 53 4.72 -25.59 -7.53
CA LEU A 53 6.09 -25.29 -7.98
C LEU A 53 6.56 -23.89 -7.61
N LYS A 54 5.68 -22.89 -7.60
CA LYS A 54 6.02 -21.57 -7.07
C LYS A 54 6.37 -21.63 -5.60
N GLY A 55 6.18 -22.79 -4.98
CA GLY A 55 6.24 -22.96 -3.54
C GLY A 55 5.18 -22.09 -2.89
N LYS A 56 4.61 -22.50 -1.80
CA LYS A 56 4.14 -21.57 -0.79
C LYS A 56 5.42 -20.90 -0.24
N VAL A 57 5.94 -19.88 -0.93
CA VAL A 57 6.55 -18.78 -0.21
C VAL A 57 5.38 -18.27 0.61
N SER A 58 5.18 -18.88 1.76
CA SER A 58 4.43 -18.23 2.82
C SER A 58 5.21 -16.95 3.02
N ASN A 59 4.67 -15.83 2.53
CA ASN A 59 5.09 -14.55 3.03
C ASN A 59 4.96 -14.73 4.53
N VAL A 60 6.10 -14.89 5.21
CA VAL A 60 6.12 -14.90 6.66
C VAL A 60 5.59 -13.51 6.99
N PHE A 61 4.31 -13.45 7.31
CA PHE A 61 3.71 -12.24 7.84
C PHE A 61 4.33 -12.07 9.22
N VAL A 62 5.35 -11.23 9.29
CA VAL A 62 5.87 -10.72 10.56
C VAL A 62 4.92 -9.58 10.90
N PRO A 63 4.04 -9.74 11.91
CA PRO A 63 3.19 -8.65 12.35
C PRO A 63 4.11 -7.50 12.75
N LEU A 64 3.89 -6.31 12.16
CA LEU A 64 4.54 -5.10 12.62
C LEU A 64 3.94 -4.81 14.00
N SER A 65 4.77 -4.96 15.03
CA SER A 65 4.43 -4.57 16.40
C SER A 65 5.04 -3.21 16.66
N TYR A 66 4.24 -2.30 17.15
CA TYR A 66 4.66 -0.94 17.52
C TYR A 66 4.42 -0.73 19.01
N ASP A 67 5.31 -0.02 19.66
CA ASP A 67 5.10 0.44 21.03
C ASP A 67 4.06 1.59 21.10
N PRO A 68 3.45 1.85 22.26
CA PRO A 68 2.56 3.00 22.43
C PRO A 68 3.23 4.30 21.98
N ALA A 69 2.51 5.11 21.20
CA ALA A 69 2.99 6.37 20.63
C ALA A 69 4.26 6.26 19.76
N GLU A 70 4.64 5.06 19.30
CA GLU A 70 5.81 4.90 18.45
C GLU A 70 5.57 5.44 17.04
N ALA A 71 4.44 5.11 16.43
CA ALA A 71 4.19 5.46 15.03
C ALA A 71 2.71 5.72 14.73
N VAL A 72 2.50 6.66 13.82
CA VAL A 72 1.23 6.87 13.13
C VAL A 72 1.45 6.71 11.64
N GLN A 73 0.59 5.94 10.96
CA GLN A 73 0.56 5.83 9.52
C GLN A 73 -0.49 6.76 8.92
N VAL A 74 -0.15 7.35 7.78
CA VAL A 74 -1.02 8.32 7.09
C VAL A 74 -1.17 7.95 5.62
N ASP A 75 -2.39 8.11 5.11
CA ASP A 75 -2.69 7.92 3.69
C ASP A 75 -3.77 8.87 3.21
N TRP A 76 -3.74 9.15 1.89
CA TRP A 76 -4.80 9.85 1.19
C TRP A 76 -5.70 8.89 0.42
N GLY A 77 -6.98 9.19 0.43
CA GLY A 77 -7.97 8.53 -0.41
C GLY A 77 -8.83 9.54 -1.17
N GLU A 78 -9.63 9.07 -2.09
CA GLU A 78 -10.67 9.83 -2.79
C GLU A 78 -12.03 9.21 -2.52
N ALA A 79 -13.06 10.05 -2.33
CA ALA A 79 -14.45 9.61 -2.37
C ALA A 79 -15.29 10.57 -3.21
N THR A 80 -16.42 10.06 -3.72
CA THR A 80 -17.43 10.87 -4.37
C THR A 80 -18.59 11.04 -3.41
N VAL A 81 -18.96 12.27 -3.11
CA VAL A 81 -20.02 12.65 -2.17
C VAL A 81 -21.04 13.57 -2.80
N ILE A 82 -22.19 13.69 -2.17
CA ILE A 82 -23.21 14.68 -2.53
C ILE A 82 -23.22 15.75 -1.44
N LEU A 83 -22.77 16.95 -1.75
CA LEU A 83 -22.77 18.11 -0.85
C LEU A 83 -23.67 19.20 -1.44
N GLY A 84 -24.68 19.61 -0.68
CA GLY A 84 -25.65 20.59 -1.17
C GLY A 84 -26.40 20.18 -2.45
N GLY A 85 -26.61 18.85 -2.64
CA GLY A 85 -27.25 18.31 -3.84
C GLY A 85 -26.31 18.14 -5.05
N ILE A 86 -25.04 18.54 -4.94
CA ILE A 86 -24.05 18.47 -6.02
C ILE A 86 -23.10 17.29 -5.78
N ARG A 87 -22.97 16.43 -6.80
CA ARG A 87 -22.01 15.32 -6.78
C ARG A 87 -20.60 15.83 -7.05
N GLN A 88 -19.70 15.63 -6.10
CA GLN A 88 -18.32 16.08 -6.23
C GLN A 88 -17.32 15.09 -5.57
N LYS A 89 -16.08 15.17 -6.00
CA LYS A 89 -14.97 14.42 -5.40
C LYS A 89 -14.38 15.19 -4.25
N ILE A 90 -14.07 14.47 -3.17
CA ILE A 90 -13.32 14.96 -2.01
C ILE A 90 -12.08 14.10 -1.78
N GLN A 91 -11.11 14.66 -1.08
CA GLN A 91 -9.93 13.97 -0.61
C GLN A 91 -10.16 13.52 0.83
N ILE A 92 -9.91 12.25 1.11
CA ILE A 92 -10.03 11.67 2.44
C ILE A 92 -8.63 11.60 3.02
N TRP A 93 -8.42 12.22 4.17
CA TRP A 93 -7.24 12.09 4.99
C TRP A 93 -7.46 11.02 6.04
N CYS A 94 -6.62 10.00 6.07
CA CYS A 94 -6.69 8.91 7.03
C CYS A 94 -5.41 8.86 7.84
N MET A 95 -5.52 8.84 9.17
CA MET A 95 -4.42 8.57 10.10
C MET A 95 -4.77 7.37 10.96
N ARG A 96 -3.80 6.53 11.24
CA ARG A 96 -3.95 5.38 12.14
C ARG A 96 -2.79 5.30 13.11
N GLU A 97 -3.09 5.28 14.40
CA GLU A 97 -2.11 4.96 15.43
C GLU A 97 -1.79 3.46 15.35
N CYS A 98 -0.48 3.14 15.30
CA CYS A 98 -0.04 1.80 14.93
C CYS A 98 -0.13 0.76 16.06
N HIS A 99 -0.08 1.21 17.33
CA HIS A 99 -0.19 0.33 18.49
C HIS A 99 -1.65 0.03 18.85
N SER A 100 -2.45 1.05 19.12
CA SER A 100 -3.86 0.91 19.51
C SER A 100 -4.77 0.57 18.34
N GLY A 101 -4.37 0.94 17.13
CA GLY A 101 -5.20 0.86 15.95
C GLY A 101 -6.26 1.96 15.85
N ASP A 102 -6.21 2.96 16.74
CA ASP A 102 -7.11 4.12 16.72
C ASP A 102 -6.99 4.89 15.40
N ILE A 103 -8.11 5.44 14.93
CA ILE A 103 -8.21 6.03 13.60
C ILE A 103 -8.75 7.46 13.67
N PHE A 104 -8.13 8.34 12.91
CA PHE A 104 -8.63 9.68 12.63
C PHE A 104 -8.87 9.83 11.14
N VAL A 105 -10.03 10.38 10.75
CA VAL A 105 -10.40 10.63 9.37
C VAL A 105 -10.90 12.08 9.23
N SER A 106 -10.41 12.77 8.20
CA SER A 106 -10.90 14.09 7.82
C SER A 106 -11.12 14.17 6.31
N ALA A 107 -11.94 15.12 5.87
CA ALA A 107 -12.23 15.34 4.46
C ALA A 107 -11.77 16.73 4.04
N PHE A 108 -11.17 16.81 2.85
CA PHE A 108 -10.68 18.04 2.25
C PHE A 108 -11.15 18.14 0.80
N TYR A 109 -11.31 19.36 0.30
CA TYR A 109 -11.62 19.57 -1.12
C TYR A 109 -10.42 19.30 -2.04
N ARG A 110 -9.20 19.48 -1.54
CA ARG A 110 -7.97 19.36 -2.32
C ARG A 110 -6.86 18.67 -1.52
N GLN A 111 -6.02 17.95 -2.22
CA GLN A 111 -4.79 17.40 -1.70
C GLN A 111 -3.66 18.40 -1.96
N ASN A 112 -3.48 19.35 -1.04
CA ASN A 112 -2.42 20.35 -1.06
C ASN A 112 -1.63 20.35 0.25
N GLU A 113 -0.56 21.15 0.32
CA GLU A 113 0.30 21.22 1.51
C GLU A 113 -0.46 21.70 2.75
N GLU A 114 -1.38 22.64 2.60
CA GLU A 114 -2.18 23.16 3.71
C GLU A 114 -3.08 22.08 4.31
N SER A 115 -3.85 21.37 3.47
CA SER A 115 -4.70 20.26 3.91
C SER A 115 -3.88 19.12 4.52
N PHE A 116 -2.66 18.89 4.03
CA PHE A 116 -1.73 17.92 4.59
C PHE A 116 -1.30 18.28 6.00
N LEU A 117 -0.85 19.51 6.22
CA LEU A 117 -0.41 19.98 7.52
C LEU A 117 -1.58 20.07 8.51
N GLU A 118 -2.74 20.58 8.06
CA GLU A 118 -3.96 20.62 8.87
C GLU A 118 -4.43 19.23 9.29
N GLY A 119 -4.37 18.26 8.38
CA GLY A 119 -4.72 16.86 8.65
C GLY A 119 -3.84 16.26 9.75
N ILE A 120 -2.52 16.56 9.74
CA ILE A 120 -1.61 16.13 10.80
C ILE A 120 -2.01 16.75 12.14
N VAL A 121 -2.17 18.07 12.19
CA VAL A 121 -2.48 18.78 13.45
C VAL A 121 -3.78 18.23 14.05
N LYS A 122 -4.85 18.14 13.28
CA LYS A 122 -6.13 17.61 13.75
C LYS A 122 -6.03 16.15 14.23
N GLY A 123 -5.21 15.34 13.55
CA GLY A 123 -4.99 13.95 13.96
C GLY A 123 -4.23 13.85 15.27
N LEU A 124 -3.18 14.68 15.48
CA LEU A 124 -2.45 14.73 16.74
C LEU A 124 -3.34 15.21 17.90
N GLU A 125 -4.22 16.18 17.66
CA GLU A 125 -5.23 16.62 18.62
C GLU A 125 -6.20 15.48 18.97
N HIS A 126 -6.67 14.73 17.97
CA HIS A 126 -7.55 13.56 18.17
C HIS A 126 -6.89 12.49 19.04
N PHE A 127 -5.64 12.13 18.75
CA PHE A 127 -4.90 11.12 19.52
C PHE A 127 -4.47 11.62 20.90
N GLY A 128 -4.58 12.91 21.17
CA GLY A 128 -4.20 13.52 22.45
C GLY A 128 -2.69 13.53 22.71
N GLY A 129 -1.87 13.39 21.67
CA GLY A 129 -0.41 13.35 21.80
C GLY A 129 0.31 13.23 20.46
N THR A 130 1.64 13.29 20.54
CA THR A 130 2.53 13.23 19.38
C THR A 130 3.27 11.89 19.34
N PRO A 131 3.23 11.14 18.23
CA PRO A 131 4.01 9.92 18.07
C PRO A 131 5.50 10.24 17.85
N GLN A 132 6.36 9.25 18.05
CA GLN A 132 7.80 9.42 17.75
C GLN A 132 8.03 9.61 16.24
N LYS A 133 7.21 8.97 15.40
CA LYS A 133 7.32 9.06 13.93
C LYS A 133 5.95 9.05 13.24
N ILE A 134 5.87 9.80 12.12
CA ILE A 134 4.72 9.79 11.21
C ILE A 134 5.18 9.21 9.88
N ILE A 135 4.52 8.14 9.44
CA ILE A 135 4.90 7.33 8.28
C ILE A 135 3.98 7.65 7.12
N PHE A 136 4.55 8.03 5.99
CA PHE A 136 3.84 8.36 4.75
C PHE A 136 4.26 7.48 3.58
N ASP A 137 3.32 7.25 2.67
CA ASP A 137 3.65 6.80 1.33
C ASP A 137 3.70 8.01 0.39
N ASN A 138 4.91 8.39 -0.03
CA ASN A 138 5.22 9.34 -1.12
C ASN A 138 4.16 10.42 -1.40
N ALA A 139 3.66 11.08 -0.38
CA ALA A 139 2.76 12.21 -0.57
C ALA A 139 3.57 13.34 -1.24
N ARG A 140 3.34 13.58 -2.55
CA ARG A 140 3.99 14.66 -3.31
C ARG A 140 3.88 16.02 -2.62
N VAL A 141 2.84 16.23 -1.84
CA VAL A 141 2.61 17.45 -1.05
C VAL A 141 3.56 17.59 0.15
N ALA A 142 4.16 16.50 0.62
CA ALA A 142 5.11 16.48 1.74
C ALA A 142 6.57 16.43 1.29
N VAL A 143 6.83 16.19 0.00
CA VAL A 143 8.16 15.96 -0.56
C VAL A 143 8.56 17.13 -1.45
N LYS A 144 9.69 17.77 -1.12
CA LYS A 144 10.32 18.83 -1.91
C LYS A 144 11.17 18.23 -3.03
N GLU A 145 11.88 17.13 -2.76
CA GLU A 145 12.86 16.52 -3.63
C GLU A 145 13.08 15.05 -3.29
N GLY A 146 13.34 14.23 -4.29
CA GLY A 146 13.64 12.80 -4.09
C GLY A 146 12.41 11.91 -4.02
N PHE A 147 12.63 10.61 -3.68
CA PHE A 147 11.60 9.59 -3.67
C PHE A 147 11.92 8.49 -2.63
N GLY A 148 10.91 7.93 -1.98
CA GLY A 148 11.06 6.88 -0.97
C GLY A 148 11.89 7.35 0.24
N CYS A 149 12.76 6.49 0.77
CA CYS A 149 13.62 6.80 1.91
C CYS A 149 14.62 7.95 1.64
N HIS A 150 14.81 8.36 0.37
CA HIS A 150 15.64 9.50 -0.04
C HIS A 150 14.82 10.79 -0.24
N ALA A 151 13.53 10.77 0.04
CA ALA A 151 12.67 11.94 -0.07
C ALA A 151 13.05 12.98 0.98
N LYS A 152 13.18 14.24 0.54
CA LYS A 152 13.36 15.39 1.44
C LYS A 152 12.00 16.04 1.65
N ALA A 153 11.61 16.20 2.90
CA ALA A 153 10.38 16.87 3.27
C ALA A 153 10.40 18.36 2.91
N THR A 154 9.21 18.94 2.70
CA THR A 154 9.07 20.39 2.52
C THR A 154 9.49 21.14 3.78
N ASP A 155 9.93 22.39 3.64
CA ASP A 155 10.42 23.20 4.77
C ASP A 155 9.31 23.43 5.81
N LYS A 156 8.05 23.60 5.39
CA LYS A 156 6.90 23.73 6.29
C LYS A 156 6.62 22.42 7.05
N TYR A 157 6.72 21.27 6.39
CA TYR A 157 6.55 20.00 7.06
C TYR A 157 7.68 19.71 8.06
N LEU A 158 8.93 20.07 7.73
CA LEU A 158 10.05 20.01 8.68
C LEU A 158 9.82 20.93 9.87
N SER A 159 9.33 22.15 9.66
CA SER A 159 8.99 23.09 10.74
C SER A 159 7.89 22.52 11.65
N LEU A 160 6.84 21.92 11.06
CA LEU A 160 5.78 21.27 11.84
C LEU A 160 6.33 20.07 12.64
N SER A 161 7.17 19.25 12.01
CA SER A 161 7.77 18.09 12.68
C SER A 161 8.67 18.48 13.83
N ALA A 162 9.41 19.58 13.70
CA ALA A 162 10.23 20.14 14.78
C ALA A 162 9.36 20.69 15.92
N HIS A 163 8.26 21.40 15.60
CA HIS A 163 7.34 21.95 16.57
C HIS A 163 6.69 20.87 17.45
N TYR A 164 6.21 19.79 16.83
CA TYR A 164 5.56 18.68 17.52
C TYR A 164 6.54 17.57 17.94
N SER A 165 7.83 17.68 17.59
CA SER A 165 8.89 16.73 17.97
C SER A 165 8.69 15.32 17.46
N PHE A 166 8.16 15.13 16.25
CA PHE A 166 8.06 13.83 15.58
C PHE A 166 9.03 13.71 14.40
N LYS A 167 9.38 12.49 14.04
CA LYS A 167 10.22 12.19 12.88
C LYS A 167 9.38 11.90 11.63
N PRO A 168 9.52 12.65 10.51
CA PRO A 168 8.96 12.28 9.22
C PRO A 168 9.63 11.01 8.68
N VAL A 169 8.82 10.02 8.26
CA VAL A 169 9.30 8.78 7.64
C VAL A 169 8.56 8.56 6.33
N PHE A 170 9.30 8.41 5.23
CA PHE A 170 8.74 8.10 3.92
C PHE A 170 8.97 6.63 3.60
N CYS A 171 7.91 5.90 3.26
CA CYS A 171 7.99 4.49 2.87
C CYS A 171 8.68 4.33 1.50
N ASN A 172 9.40 3.24 1.33
CA ASN A 172 9.88 2.84 0.03
C ASN A 172 8.72 2.32 -0.84
N PRO A 173 8.75 2.61 -2.16
CA PRO A 173 7.82 2.00 -3.10
C PRO A 173 7.94 0.48 -3.06
N ALA A 174 6.80 -0.21 -3.15
CA ALA A 174 6.69 -1.66 -3.16
C ALA A 174 6.95 -2.41 -1.84
N GLN A 175 7.12 -1.73 -0.71
CA GLN A 175 7.12 -2.36 0.62
C GLN A 175 5.72 -2.26 1.26
N GLY A 176 4.71 -2.82 0.61
CA GLY A 176 3.31 -2.80 1.07
C GLY A 176 3.08 -3.41 2.47
N HIS A 177 4.01 -4.24 2.96
CA HIS A 177 3.95 -4.76 4.32
C HIS A 177 4.23 -3.71 5.40
N GLU A 178 4.96 -2.62 5.09
CA GLU A 178 5.18 -1.50 6.03
C GLU A 178 3.94 -0.61 6.16
N LYS A 179 2.99 -0.70 5.20
CA LYS A 179 1.82 0.17 5.09
C LYS A 179 0.47 -0.55 5.27
N GLY A 180 0.49 -1.86 5.52
CA GLY A 180 -0.71 -2.70 5.54
C GLY A 180 -1.84 -2.23 6.47
N LEU A 181 -1.52 -1.44 7.49
CA LEU A 181 -2.49 -0.96 8.47
C LEU A 181 -3.39 0.17 7.93
N VAL A 182 -2.84 1.11 7.14
CA VAL A 182 -3.60 2.29 6.66
C VAL A 182 -4.25 2.09 5.29
N GLU A 183 -3.71 1.25 4.40
CA GLU A 183 -4.35 0.96 3.10
C GLU A 183 -5.75 0.36 3.27
N GLY A 184 -5.91 -0.54 4.25
CA GLY A 184 -7.22 -1.08 4.62
C GLY A 184 -8.19 -0.02 5.13
N LEU A 185 -7.69 1.04 5.79
CA LEU A 185 -8.50 2.10 6.37
C LEU A 185 -9.22 2.95 5.31
N VAL A 186 -8.52 3.37 4.25
CA VAL A 186 -9.15 4.12 3.14
C VAL A 186 -10.31 3.33 2.53
N GLY A 187 -10.13 2.03 2.32
CA GLY A 187 -11.18 1.14 1.83
C GLY A 187 -12.35 0.98 2.82
N LEU A 188 -12.06 0.90 4.11
CA LEU A 188 -13.07 0.83 5.17
C LEU A 188 -13.89 2.12 5.23
N VAL A 189 -13.24 3.25 5.21
CA VAL A 189 -13.89 4.59 5.24
C VAL A 189 -14.82 4.77 4.04
N ARG A 190 -14.35 4.43 2.83
CA ARG A 190 -15.19 4.51 1.62
C ARG A 190 -16.45 3.66 1.69
N ARG A 191 -16.37 2.44 2.25
CA ARG A 191 -17.51 1.52 2.30
C ARG A 191 -18.52 1.83 3.39
N ASN A 192 -18.08 2.46 4.48
CA ASN A 192 -18.94 2.63 5.66
C ASN A 192 -19.44 4.06 5.85
N PHE A 193 -18.81 5.07 5.23
CA PHE A 193 -19.14 6.47 5.46
C PHE A 193 -19.50 7.24 4.18
N PHE A 194 -19.28 6.64 3.01
CA PHE A 194 -19.60 7.24 1.71
C PHE A 194 -20.28 6.22 0.78
#